data_124266cd23dc41da10baab13df37467b
#
_entry.id   124266cd23dc41da10baab13df37467b
#
_cell.length_a   1.000
_cell.length_b   1.000
_cell.length_c   1.000
_cell.angle_alpha   90.00
_cell.angle_beta   90.00
_cell.angle_gamma   90.00
#
_symmetry.space_group_name_H-M   'P 1'
#
loop_
_entity.id
_entity.type
_entity.pdbx_description
1 polymer ?
#
loop_
_entity_poly.entity_id
_entity_poly.type
_entity_poly.pdbx_seq_one_letter_code
_entity_poly.pdbx_strand_id
1 'polypeptide(L)'
;MTRNRASAKAAGTRHESNVVAYLATHVDDIIERRRQSGAKDRGDISGWRFGGRRIVAELKDYGGKVKVGTWLNEAETERLNDDADVALVIAKRLGTTDPGDQVVLLTLRDLVSLLTGERP
;
A
#
# COMPACT_ATOMS: atom_id res chain seq x y z
N MET A 1 -1.23 -14.57 -21.37
CA MET A 1 -2.02 -13.44 -21.89
C MET A 1 -1.34 -12.13 -21.51
N THR A 2 -1.12 -11.27 -22.46
CA THR A 2 -0.51 -9.96 -22.21
C THR A 2 -1.58 -8.97 -21.78
N ARG A 3 -1.35 -8.28 -20.66
CA ARG A 3 -2.23 -7.19 -20.24
C ARG A 3 -2.14 -6.03 -21.21
N ASN A 4 -3.26 -5.45 -21.58
CA ASN A 4 -3.30 -4.12 -22.18
C ASN A 4 -3.50 -3.06 -21.09
N ARG A 5 -3.48 -1.78 -21.49
CA ARG A 5 -3.61 -0.65 -20.54
C ARG A 5 -4.94 -0.70 -19.76
N ALA A 6 -6.04 -0.99 -20.46
CA ALA A 6 -7.36 -1.03 -19.85
C ALA A 6 -7.49 -2.18 -18.84
N SER A 7 -6.99 -3.38 -19.18
CA SER A 7 -7.05 -4.54 -18.28
C SER A 7 -6.10 -4.36 -17.08
N ALA A 8 -4.94 -3.72 -17.28
CA ALA A 8 -4.01 -3.42 -16.19
C ALA A 8 -4.63 -2.42 -15.20
N LYS A 9 -5.30 -1.38 -15.71
CA LYS A 9 -6.01 -0.41 -14.86
C LYS A 9 -7.14 -1.07 -14.07
N ALA A 10 -7.93 -1.92 -14.71
CA ALA A 10 -9.02 -2.63 -14.04
C ALA A 10 -8.50 -3.58 -12.95
N ALA A 11 -7.39 -4.28 -13.21
CA ALA A 11 -6.75 -5.16 -12.23
C ALA A 11 -6.24 -4.37 -11.03
N GLY A 12 -5.59 -3.23 -11.26
CA GLY A 12 -5.13 -2.34 -10.20
C GLY A 12 -6.29 -1.84 -9.32
N THR A 13 -7.39 -1.44 -9.93
CA THR A 13 -8.58 -1.00 -9.19
C THR A 13 -9.18 -2.11 -8.34
N ARG A 14 -9.26 -3.35 -8.87
CA ARG A 14 -9.75 -4.50 -8.09
C ARG A 14 -8.85 -4.80 -6.90
N HIS A 15 -7.54 -4.78 -7.12
CA HIS A 15 -6.56 -5.01 -6.05
C HIS A 15 -6.71 -3.98 -4.94
N GLU A 16 -6.77 -2.69 -5.28
CA GLU A 16 -6.96 -1.61 -4.32
C GLU A 16 -8.27 -1.80 -3.54
N SER A 17 -9.38 -2.05 -4.22
CA SER A 17 -10.68 -2.23 -3.59
C SER A 17 -10.70 -3.43 -2.63
N ASN A 18 -10.10 -4.54 -3.03
CA ASN A 18 -10.03 -5.75 -2.22
C ASN A 18 -9.18 -5.55 -0.95
N VAL A 19 -8.03 -4.92 -1.10
CA VAL A 19 -7.13 -4.65 0.02
C VAL A 19 -7.76 -3.67 1.01
N VAL A 20 -8.34 -2.59 0.51
CA VAL A 20 -8.98 -1.58 1.36
C VAL A 20 -10.17 -2.17 2.13
N ALA A 21 -11.02 -2.96 1.48
CA ALA A 21 -12.13 -3.62 2.14
C ALA A 21 -11.66 -4.58 3.24
N TYR A 22 -10.61 -5.33 2.99
CA TYR A 22 -10.00 -6.23 3.95
C TYR A 22 -9.47 -5.48 5.17
N LEU A 23 -8.72 -4.41 4.95
CA LEU A 23 -8.18 -3.57 6.02
C LEU A 23 -9.28 -2.88 6.81
N ALA A 24 -10.31 -2.37 6.14
CA ALA A 24 -11.44 -1.73 6.81
C ALA A 24 -12.20 -2.71 7.71
N THR A 25 -12.32 -3.97 7.29
CA THR A 25 -12.99 -5.01 8.05
C THR A 25 -12.15 -5.48 9.26
N HIS A 26 -10.84 -5.65 9.08
CA HIS A 26 -9.99 -6.32 10.07
C HIS A 26 -9.15 -5.39 10.92
N VAL A 27 -8.96 -4.14 10.51
CA VAL A 27 -8.12 -3.17 11.22
C VAL A 27 -8.93 -1.99 11.73
N ASP A 28 -9.49 -1.18 10.83
CA ASP A 28 -10.25 0.03 11.21
C ASP A 28 -11.14 0.46 10.05
N ASP A 29 -12.42 0.65 10.31
CA ASP A 29 -13.41 0.97 9.29
C ASP A 29 -13.25 2.37 8.67
N ILE A 30 -12.41 3.23 9.24
CA ILE A 30 -12.07 4.53 8.64
C ILE A 30 -11.07 4.41 7.50
N ILE A 31 -10.45 3.25 7.32
CA ILE A 31 -9.50 3.02 6.22
C ILE A 31 -10.26 3.03 4.89
N GLU A 32 -9.79 3.85 3.96
CA GLU A 32 -10.42 4.02 2.65
C GLU A 32 -9.39 4.29 1.56
N ARG A 33 -9.83 4.16 0.31
CA ARG A 33 -8.99 4.56 -0.83
C ARG A 33 -8.78 6.07 -0.78
N ARG A 34 -7.55 6.49 -1.00
CA ARG A 34 -7.23 7.92 -1.05
C ARG A 34 -7.58 8.47 -2.42
N ARG A 35 -8.32 9.57 -2.47
CA ARG A 35 -8.48 10.34 -3.69
C ARG A 35 -7.19 11.08 -4.00
N GLN A 36 -6.71 10.93 -5.22
CA GLN A 36 -5.58 11.71 -5.70
C GLN A 36 -6.00 13.17 -5.83
N SER A 37 -5.33 14.06 -5.11
CA SER A 37 -5.54 15.49 -5.20
C SER A 37 -4.21 16.21 -5.04
N GLY A 38 -3.96 17.19 -5.90
CA GLY A 38 -2.72 17.95 -5.91
C GLY A 38 -1.57 17.20 -6.58
N ALA A 39 -0.37 17.81 -6.53
CA ALA A 39 0.81 17.34 -7.25
C ALA A 39 1.62 16.29 -6.48
N LYS A 40 1.40 16.13 -5.17
CA LYS A 40 2.18 15.23 -4.33
C LYS A 40 1.45 13.90 -4.15
N ASP A 41 2.15 12.81 -4.44
CA ASP A 41 1.67 11.47 -4.17
C ASP A 41 1.81 11.18 -2.66
N ARG A 42 0.70 10.84 -2.02
CA ARG A 42 0.60 10.51 -0.59
C ARG A 42 0.19 9.06 -0.37
N GLY A 43 0.30 8.21 -1.40
CA GLY A 43 -0.12 6.82 -1.34
C GLY A 43 -1.58 6.58 -1.72
N ASP A 44 -1.96 5.31 -1.74
CA ASP A 44 -3.27 4.86 -2.25
C ASP A 44 -4.33 4.70 -1.16
N ILE A 45 -3.94 4.70 0.10
CA ILE A 45 -4.81 4.46 1.26
C ILE A 45 -4.73 5.64 2.22
N SER A 46 -5.88 6.04 2.77
CA SER A 46 -5.97 7.03 3.84
C SER A 46 -6.61 6.41 5.09
N GLY A 47 -6.38 7.04 6.24
CA GLY A 47 -7.00 6.64 7.50
C GLY A 47 -6.34 5.46 8.20
N TRP A 48 -5.21 4.96 7.70
CA TRP A 48 -4.54 3.83 8.33
C TRP A 48 -3.59 4.30 9.42
N ARG A 49 -3.94 3.98 10.66
CA ARG A 49 -3.14 4.31 11.85
C ARG A 49 -3.06 3.11 12.78
N PHE A 50 -1.95 3.01 13.47
CA PHE A 50 -1.76 2.01 14.53
C PHE A 50 -0.93 2.60 15.65
N GLY A 51 -1.49 2.61 16.87
CA GLY A 51 -0.78 3.16 18.03
C GLY A 51 -0.32 4.60 17.86
N GLY A 52 -1.13 5.44 17.21
CA GLY A 52 -0.79 6.83 16.88
C GLY A 52 0.16 6.99 15.70
N ARG A 53 0.61 5.91 15.07
CA ARG A 53 1.49 5.94 13.90
C ARG A 53 0.65 5.99 12.63
N ARG A 54 0.98 6.93 11.76
CA ARG A 54 0.36 7.05 10.44
C ARG A 54 1.07 6.13 9.47
N ILE A 55 0.31 5.30 8.77
CA ILE A 55 0.83 4.35 7.78
C ILE A 55 0.37 4.79 6.39
N VAL A 56 1.32 4.91 5.45
CA VAL A 56 1.00 5.07 4.03
C VAL A 56 1.25 3.75 3.31
N ALA A 57 0.41 3.46 2.34
CA ALA A 57 0.53 2.24 1.56
C ALA A 57 0.41 2.55 0.07
N GLU A 58 1.29 1.92 -0.70
CA GLU A 58 1.25 1.88 -2.16
C GLU A 58 0.74 0.50 -2.57
N LEU A 59 -0.25 0.45 -3.44
CA LEU A 59 -0.85 -0.79 -3.91
C LEU A 59 -0.39 -1.08 -5.33
N LYS A 60 0.17 -2.26 -5.57
CA LYS A 60 0.75 -2.65 -6.85
C LYS A 60 0.17 -3.97 -7.35
N ASP A 61 -0.31 -3.98 -8.59
CA ASP A 61 -0.67 -5.20 -9.31
C ASP A 61 0.05 -5.22 -10.66
N TYR A 62 1.14 -5.98 -10.71
CA TYR A 62 1.98 -6.13 -11.89
C TYR A 62 2.04 -7.59 -12.36
N GLY A 63 0.90 -8.30 -12.24
CA GLY A 63 0.81 -9.69 -12.67
C GLY A 63 1.69 -10.64 -11.88
N GLY A 64 1.93 -10.36 -10.60
CA GLY A 64 2.79 -11.16 -9.73
C GLY A 64 4.27 -10.77 -9.76
N LYS A 65 4.67 -9.85 -10.63
CA LYS A 65 6.04 -9.32 -10.65
C LYS A 65 6.22 -8.34 -9.49
N VAL A 66 7.43 -8.32 -8.93
CA VAL A 66 7.78 -7.45 -7.79
C VAL A 66 9.04 -6.67 -8.11
N LYS A 67 8.99 -5.36 -7.93
CA LYS A 67 10.11 -4.44 -8.13
C LYS A 67 10.46 -3.81 -6.78
N VAL A 68 11.20 -4.54 -5.96
CA VAL A 68 11.43 -4.21 -4.55
C VAL A 68 12.02 -2.81 -4.37
N GLY A 69 13.17 -2.54 -4.95
CA GLY A 69 13.87 -1.27 -4.76
C GLY A 69 13.08 -0.06 -5.22
N THR A 70 12.56 -0.13 -6.45
CA THR A 70 11.77 0.96 -7.04
C THR A 70 10.52 1.26 -6.20
N TRP A 71 9.77 0.23 -5.82
CA TRP A 71 8.53 0.41 -5.08
C TRP A 71 8.76 0.91 -3.65
N LEU A 72 9.82 0.44 -2.99
CA LEU A 72 10.16 0.94 -1.65
C LEU A 72 10.58 2.41 -1.70
N ASN A 73 11.29 2.84 -2.75
CA ASN A 73 11.65 4.24 -2.93
C ASN A 73 10.42 5.12 -3.18
N GLU A 74 9.46 4.63 -3.98
CA GLU A 74 8.18 5.33 -4.18
C GLU A 74 7.42 5.46 -2.87
N ALA A 75 7.34 4.40 -2.10
CA ALA A 75 6.66 4.40 -0.80
C ALA A 75 7.31 5.39 0.18
N GLU A 76 8.63 5.49 0.19
CA GLU A 76 9.35 6.47 1.02
C GLU A 76 9.02 7.92 0.62
N THR A 77 8.92 8.18 -0.69
CA THR A 77 8.49 9.50 -1.18
C THR A 77 7.08 9.83 -0.69
N GLU A 78 6.17 8.88 -0.77
CA GLU A 78 4.79 9.04 -0.28
C GLU A 78 4.73 9.26 1.23
N ARG A 79 5.57 8.55 1.98
CA ARG A 79 5.68 8.73 3.43
C ARG A 79 6.07 10.18 3.78
N LEU A 80 7.06 10.70 3.09
CA LEU A 80 7.51 12.09 3.29
C LEU A 80 6.43 13.08 2.90
N ASN A 81 5.75 12.86 1.77
CA ASN A 81 4.68 13.74 1.30
C ASN A 81 3.49 13.78 2.26
N ASP A 82 3.17 12.67 2.92
CA ASP A 82 2.04 12.56 3.85
C ASP A 82 2.44 12.75 5.31
N ASP A 83 3.71 13.04 5.58
CA ASP A 83 4.25 13.16 6.94
C ASP A 83 3.89 11.92 7.78
N ALA A 84 4.11 10.76 7.21
CA ALA A 84 3.76 9.49 7.84
C ALA A 84 4.94 8.86 8.59
N ASP A 85 4.63 7.94 9.47
CA ASP A 85 5.60 7.25 10.30
C ASP A 85 6.12 5.97 9.64
N VAL A 86 5.27 5.32 8.85
CA VAL A 86 5.55 4.03 8.21
C VAL A 86 5.07 4.05 6.78
N ALA A 87 5.90 3.51 5.88
CA ALA A 87 5.51 3.27 4.49
C ALA A 87 5.61 1.79 4.17
N LEU A 88 4.67 1.30 3.37
CA LEU A 88 4.72 -0.08 2.90
C LEU A 88 4.07 -0.20 1.52
N VAL A 89 4.32 -1.32 0.88
CA VAL A 89 3.75 -1.67 -0.42
C VAL A 89 2.98 -2.96 -0.26
N ILE A 90 1.77 -3.03 -0.80
CA ILE A 90 0.99 -4.26 -0.86
C ILE A 90 0.89 -4.70 -2.31
N ALA A 91 1.55 -5.80 -2.63
CA ALA A 91 1.71 -6.31 -3.98
C ALA A 91 0.83 -7.53 -4.22
N LYS A 92 0.14 -7.54 -5.35
CA LYS A 92 -0.70 -8.66 -5.76
C LYS A 92 0.14 -9.88 -6.11
N ARG A 93 -0.16 -11.01 -5.48
CA ARG A 93 0.44 -12.29 -5.83
C ARG A 93 -0.29 -12.91 -7.03
N LEU A 94 0.46 -13.62 -7.85
CA LEU A 94 -0.10 -14.45 -8.89
C LEU A 94 -0.80 -15.67 -8.25
N GLY A 95 -1.96 -16.03 -8.79
CA GLY A 95 -2.67 -17.26 -8.41
C GLY A 95 -3.57 -17.17 -7.20
N THR A 96 -3.69 -16.03 -6.55
CA THR A 96 -4.65 -15.82 -5.46
C THR A 96 -5.29 -14.45 -5.53
N THR A 97 -6.59 -14.39 -5.27
CA THR A 97 -7.34 -13.13 -5.14
C THR A 97 -7.69 -12.82 -3.68
N ASP A 98 -7.35 -13.71 -2.76
CA ASP A 98 -7.60 -13.48 -1.33
C ASP A 98 -6.73 -12.32 -0.85
N PRO A 99 -7.32 -11.22 -0.35
CA PRO A 99 -6.54 -10.07 0.11
C PRO A 99 -5.60 -10.42 1.27
N GLY A 100 -5.95 -11.38 2.09
CA GLY A 100 -5.10 -11.83 3.19
C GLY A 100 -3.82 -12.53 2.76
N ASP A 101 -3.76 -13.00 1.51
CA ASP A 101 -2.59 -13.70 0.97
C ASP A 101 -1.66 -12.79 0.15
N GLN A 102 -1.98 -11.51 0.04
CA GLN A 102 -1.14 -10.59 -0.72
C GLN A 102 0.15 -10.25 0.03
N VAL A 103 1.16 -9.83 -0.70
CA VAL A 103 2.51 -9.60 -0.16
C VAL A 103 2.62 -8.18 0.38
N VAL A 104 3.20 -8.03 1.56
CA VAL A 104 3.54 -6.73 2.12
C VAL A 104 5.06 -6.57 2.08
N LEU A 105 5.52 -5.47 1.48
CA LEU A 105 6.92 -5.10 1.40
C LEU A 105 7.15 -3.83 2.21
N LEU A 106 8.12 -3.86 3.10
CA LEU A 106 8.55 -2.67 3.83
C LEU A 106 10.03 -2.81 4.18
N THR A 107 10.70 -1.69 4.45
CA THR A 107 12.07 -1.74 4.93
C THR A 107 12.10 -2.19 6.39
N LEU A 108 13.24 -2.68 6.84
CA LEU A 108 13.41 -3.00 8.26
C LEU A 108 13.20 -1.78 9.16
N ARG A 109 13.60 -0.59 8.69
CA ARG A 109 13.34 0.66 9.41
C ARG A 109 11.86 0.91 9.59
N ASP A 110 11.06 0.72 8.55
CA ASP A 110 9.59 0.88 8.63
C ASP A 110 8.97 -0.16 9.58
N LEU A 111 9.45 -1.40 9.56
CA LEU A 111 8.98 -2.42 10.48
C LEU A 111 9.30 -2.03 11.94
N VAL A 112 10.50 -1.57 12.22
CA VAL A 112 10.89 -1.10 13.56
C VAL A 112 10.01 0.06 14.00
N SER A 113 9.78 1.04 13.11
CA SER A 113 8.88 2.16 13.39
C SER A 113 7.47 1.68 13.74
N LEU A 114 6.94 0.72 12.99
CA LEU A 114 5.63 0.15 13.26
C LEU A 114 5.56 -0.54 14.63
N LEU A 115 6.57 -1.34 14.96
CA LEU A 115 6.60 -2.13 16.19
C LEU A 115 6.86 -1.28 17.45
N THR A 116 7.70 -0.26 17.36
CA THR A 116 8.16 0.51 18.52
C THR A 116 7.53 1.90 18.63
N GLY A 117 7.03 2.44 17.53
CA GLY A 117 6.56 3.83 17.48
C GLY A 117 7.66 4.85 17.24
N GLU A 118 8.90 4.41 17.11
CA GLU A 118 10.04 5.29 16.87
C GLU A 118 10.76 4.86 15.57
N ARG A 119 10.98 5.85 14.71
CA ARG A 119 11.71 5.63 13.45
C ARG A 119 13.20 5.87 13.67
N PRO A 120 14.03 4.82 13.59
CA PRO A 120 15.48 4.97 13.78
C PRO A 120 16.17 5.69 12.63
#